data_afbc024b313ebd7fcd53a3758a539b08
#
_entry.id   afbc024b313ebd7fcd53a3758a539b08
#
_cell.length_a   1.000
_cell.length_b   1.000
_cell.length_c   1.000
_cell.angle_alpha   90.00
_cell.angle_beta   90.00
_cell.angle_gamma   90.00
#
_symmetry.space_group_name_H-M   'P 1'
#
loop_
_entity.id
_entity.type
_entity.pdbx_description
1 polymer ?
#
loop_
_entity_poly.entity_id
_entity_poly.type
_entity_poly.pdbx_seq_one_letter_code
_entity_poly.pdbx_strand_id
1 'polypeptide(L)'
;MEYTEKDLVKIAKRENNTKRNYLVVDPLQGKHIPVVPSKALDLFAALADTFREKYKDEKLLLVGFAETATAIGAQAAITVGADYIQTTREVIPGVNYLFFSEEHSHATEQKLVKDDIDRAVAETDRI
;
A
#
# COMPACT_ATOMS: atom_id res chain seq x y z
N MET A 1 6.43 -19.03 -4.04
CA MET A 1 5.64 -19.08 -5.31
C MET A 1 6.13 -17.94 -6.19
N GLU A 2 6.33 -18.22 -7.45
CA GLU A 2 6.74 -17.21 -8.42
C GLU A 2 5.49 -16.68 -9.15
N TYR A 3 5.28 -15.36 -9.11
CA TYR A 3 4.17 -14.70 -9.78
C TYR A 3 4.61 -14.14 -11.12
N THR A 4 3.74 -14.25 -12.12
CA THR A 4 3.94 -13.68 -13.45
C THR A 4 2.99 -12.51 -13.66
N GLU A 5 3.22 -11.71 -14.70
CA GLU A 5 2.32 -10.63 -15.09
C GLU A 5 0.88 -11.11 -15.30
N LYS A 6 0.70 -12.32 -15.83
CA LYS A 6 -0.63 -12.92 -16.04
C LYS A 6 -1.40 -13.19 -14.74
N ASP A 7 -0.67 -13.42 -13.67
CA ASP A 7 -1.25 -13.65 -12.34
C ASP A 7 -1.64 -12.33 -11.66
N LEU A 8 -0.86 -11.27 -11.89
CA LEU A 8 -0.94 -10.01 -11.16
C LEU A 8 -1.73 -8.91 -11.88
N VAL A 9 -1.96 -9.04 -13.19
CA VAL A 9 -2.58 -7.97 -13.98
C VAL A 9 -3.85 -8.44 -14.66
N LYS A 10 -4.94 -7.73 -14.38
CA LYS A 10 -6.20 -7.83 -15.14
C LYS A 10 -6.72 -6.45 -15.49
N ILE A 11 -7.44 -6.38 -16.59
CA ILE A 11 -8.11 -5.16 -17.02
C ILE A 11 -9.59 -5.26 -16.65
N ALA A 12 -10.06 -4.31 -15.86
CA ALA A 12 -11.46 -4.16 -15.52
C ALA A 12 -12.07 -2.96 -16.26
N LYS A 13 -13.29 -3.15 -16.78
CA LYS A 13 -14.04 -2.07 -17.39
C LYS A 13 -14.60 -1.14 -16.32
N ARG A 14 -14.53 0.17 -16.55
CA ARG A 14 -15.21 1.17 -15.73
C ARG A 14 -16.45 1.66 -16.46
N GLU A 15 -17.59 1.56 -15.81
CA GLU A 15 -18.82 2.15 -16.30
C GLU A 15 -18.88 3.63 -15.93
N ASN A 16 -19.53 4.42 -16.78
CA ASN A 16 -19.80 5.85 -16.55
C ASN A 16 -18.56 6.73 -16.27
N ASN A 17 -17.37 6.34 -16.74
CA ASN A 17 -16.19 7.16 -16.65
C ASN A 17 -15.66 7.49 -18.05
N THR A 18 -15.84 8.74 -18.48
CA THR A 18 -15.46 9.21 -19.82
C THR A 18 -13.96 9.50 -19.97
N LYS A 19 -13.24 9.71 -18.86
CA LYS A 19 -11.81 10.03 -18.89
C LYS A 19 -10.94 8.76 -18.90
N ARG A 20 -11.36 7.72 -18.21
CA ARG A 20 -10.67 6.44 -18.16
C ARG A 20 -11.67 5.31 -18.04
N ASN A 21 -11.87 4.59 -19.13
CA ASN A 21 -12.87 3.54 -19.24
C ASN A 21 -12.41 2.17 -18.77
N TYR A 22 -11.18 2.05 -18.31
CA TYR A 22 -10.61 0.82 -17.75
C TYR A 22 -9.76 1.08 -16.52
N LEU A 23 -9.54 0.03 -15.74
CA LEU A 23 -8.58 -0.06 -14.64
C LEU A 23 -7.68 -1.25 -14.85
N VAL A 24 -6.42 -1.09 -14.51
CA VAL A 24 -5.53 -2.24 -14.27
C VAL A 24 -5.68 -2.63 -12.80
N VAL A 25 -5.99 -3.88 -12.55
CA VAL A 25 -6.23 -4.40 -11.20
C VAL A 25 -5.41 -5.66 -10.96
N ASP A 26 -4.95 -5.82 -9.72
CA ASP A 26 -4.39 -7.07 -9.24
C ASP A 26 -5.54 -7.95 -8.70
N PRO A 27 -5.79 -9.12 -9.31
CA PRO A 27 -6.89 -9.99 -8.90
C PRO A 27 -6.66 -10.68 -7.56
N LEU A 28 -5.42 -10.69 -7.06
CA LEU A 28 -5.05 -11.35 -5.81
C LEU A 28 -5.06 -10.39 -4.61
N GLN A 29 -5.16 -9.10 -4.84
CA GLN A 29 -5.13 -8.10 -3.78
C GLN A 29 -6.39 -8.09 -2.90
N GLY A 30 -7.51 -8.59 -3.40
CA GLY A 30 -8.76 -8.65 -2.64
C GLY A 30 -9.54 -7.33 -2.56
N LYS A 31 -9.14 -6.30 -3.31
CA LYS A 31 -9.85 -5.01 -3.30
C LYS A 31 -10.99 -4.95 -4.32
N HIS A 32 -10.72 -5.29 -5.57
CA HIS A 32 -11.69 -5.16 -6.67
C HIS A 32 -12.35 -6.50 -7.03
N ILE A 33 -11.65 -7.59 -6.77
CA ILE A 33 -12.09 -8.96 -7.07
C ILE A 33 -12.01 -9.75 -5.78
N PRO A 34 -13.08 -10.49 -5.41
CA PRO A 34 -13.01 -11.38 -4.25
C PRO A 34 -11.90 -12.43 -4.43
N VAL A 35 -11.14 -12.66 -3.39
CA VAL A 35 -10.03 -13.62 -3.38
C VAL A 35 -10.06 -14.41 -2.08
N VAL A 36 -9.62 -15.66 -2.13
CA VAL A 36 -9.41 -16.46 -0.93
C VAL A 36 -8.30 -15.80 -0.10
N PRO A 37 -8.53 -15.46 1.17
CA PRO A 37 -7.56 -14.70 1.98
C PRO A 37 -6.16 -15.29 2.00
N SER A 38 -6.03 -16.62 2.05
CA SER A 38 -4.71 -17.27 2.03
C SER A 38 -3.91 -16.96 0.76
N LYS A 39 -4.57 -16.86 -0.40
CA LYS A 39 -3.91 -16.48 -1.66
C LYS A 39 -3.44 -15.02 -1.65
N ALA A 40 -4.22 -14.13 -1.06
CA ALA A 40 -3.80 -12.75 -0.88
C ALA A 40 -2.60 -12.66 0.07
N LEU A 41 -2.62 -13.38 1.18
CA LEU A 41 -1.50 -13.43 2.13
C LEU A 41 -0.22 -14.00 1.50
N ASP A 42 -0.32 -15.01 0.65
CA ASP A 42 0.82 -15.56 -0.11
C ASP A 42 1.44 -14.49 -1.02
N LEU A 43 0.61 -13.72 -1.74
CA LEU A 43 1.08 -12.59 -2.56
C LEU A 43 1.78 -11.53 -1.71
N PHE A 44 1.19 -11.16 -0.58
CA PHE A 44 1.75 -10.12 0.29
C PHE A 44 3.09 -10.56 0.91
N ALA A 45 3.21 -11.83 1.27
CA ALA A 45 4.47 -12.42 1.71
C ALA A 45 5.53 -12.42 0.60
N ALA A 46 5.15 -12.78 -0.63
CA ALA A 46 6.05 -12.76 -1.78
C ALA A 46 6.56 -11.33 -2.08
N LEU A 47 5.71 -10.32 -1.94
CA LEU A 47 6.15 -8.92 -2.03
C LEU A 47 7.18 -8.59 -0.94
N ALA A 48 6.91 -8.97 0.30
CA ALA A 48 7.82 -8.74 1.43
C ALA A 48 9.18 -9.40 1.21
N ASP A 49 9.21 -10.61 0.64
CA ASP A 49 10.44 -11.34 0.35
C ASP A 49 11.35 -10.61 -0.66
N THR A 50 10.79 -9.80 -1.55
CA THR A 50 11.58 -9.04 -2.54
C THR A 50 12.54 -8.04 -1.90
N PHE A 51 12.24 -7.54 -0.72
CA PHE A 51 13.08 -6.55 -0.03
C PHE A 51 13.60 -7.01 1.33
N ARG A 52 13.10 -8.12 1.88
CA ARG A 52 13.53 -8.66 3.18
C ARG A 52 15.05 -8.87 3.25
N GLU A 53 15.60 -9.61 2.31
CA GLU A 53 17.04 -9.90 2.29
C GLU A 53 17.89 -8.66 2.00
N LYS A 54 17.38 -7.79 1.14
CA LYS A 54 18.08 -6.57 0.73
C LYS A 54 18.30 -5.60 1.89
N TYR A 55 17.35 -5.55 2.81
CA TYR A 55 17.33 -4.58 3.91
C TYR A 55 17.27 -5.23 5.30
N LYS A 56 17.75 -6.47 5.41
CA LYS A 56 17.66 -7.28 6.64
C LYS A 56 18.31 -6.67 7.87
N ASP A 57 19.33 -5.83 7.68
CA ASP A 57 20.08 -5.19 8.75
C ASP A 57 19.59 -3.76 9.05
N GLU A 58 18.50 -3.33 8.41
CA GLU A 58 17.92 -2.01 8.59
C GLU A 58 16.58 -2.10 9.32
N LYS A 59 16.32 -1.13 10.21
CA LYS A 59 14.99 -0.95 10.78
C LYS A 59 14.11 -0.21 9.78
N LEU A 60 13.07 -0.88 9.29
CA LEU A 60 12.21 -0.38 8.23
C LEU A 60 10.94 0.29 8.76
N LEU A 61 10.49 1.32 8.06
CA LEU A 61 9.14 1.85 8.12
C LEU A 61 8.47 1.62 6.77
N LEU A 62 7.33 0.94 6.76
CA LEU A 62 6.50 0.81 5.56
C LEU A 62 5.37 1.83 5.58
N VAL A 63 5.17 2.53 4.46
CA VAL A 63 4.07 3.48 4.29
C VAL A 63 3.12 2.97 3.23
N GLY A 64 1.87 2.71 3.63
CA GLY A 64 0.81 2.28 2.73
C GLY A 64 -0.06 3.45 2.28
N PHE A 65 -0.38 3.52 1.00
CA PHE A 65 -1.30 4.54 0.48
C PHE A 65 -2.75 4.07 0.57
N ALA A 66 -3.54 4.85 1.29
CA ALA A 66 -4.96 4.56 1.50
C ALA A 66 -5.72 4.63 0.15
N GLU A 67 -6.61 3.72 -0.04
CA GLU A 67 -6.97 2.62 0.85
C GLU A 67 -6.51 1.27 0.27
N THR A 68 -6.02 1.30 -0.96
CA THR A 68 -5.67 0.09 -1.72
C THR A 68 -4.53 -0.68 -1.08
N ALA A 69 -3.56 0.02 -0.51
CA ALA A 69 -2.39 -0.61 0.10
C ALA A 69 -2.59 -1.07 1.56
N THR A 70 -3.78 -0.89 2.15
CA THR A 70 -3.99 -1.19 3.58
C THR A 70 -3.60 -2.63 3.94
N ALA A 71 -4.20 -3.61 3.31
CA ALA A 71 -3.96 -5.02 3.67
C ALA A 71 -2.55 -5.48 3.26
N ILE A 72 -2.14 -5.18 2.04
CA ILE A 72 -0.84 -5.60 1.51
C ILE A 72 0.32 -4.93 2.26
N GLY A 73 0.21 -3.64 2.55
CA GLY A 73 1.24 -2.89 3.28
C GLY A 73 1.39 -3.38 4.72
N ALA A 74 0.28 -3.52 5.44
CA ALA A 74 0.29 -4.03 6.82
C ALA A 74 0.84 -5.45 6.90
N GLN A 75 0.41 -6.35 6.02
CA GLN A 75 0.91 -7.73 6.03
C GLN A 75 2.39 -7.82 5.63
N ALA A 76 2.83 -7.01 4.67
CA ALA A 76 4.25 -6.94 4.32
C ALA A 76 5.09 -6.46 5.51
N ALA A 77 4.64 -5.45 6.25
CA ALA A 77 5.30 -4.96 7.46
C ALA A 77 5.38 -6.05 8.54
N ILE A 78 4.29 -6.77 8.79
CA ILE A 78 4.28 -7.92 9.72
C ILE A 78 5.32 -8.96 9.29
N THR A 79 5.37 -9.28 8.01
CA THR A 79 6.25 -10.32 7.47
C THR A 79 7.73 -10.01 7.63
N VAL A 80 8.12 -8.74 7.53
CA VAL A 80 9.53 -8.30 7.68
C VAL A 80 9.86 -7.75 9.07
N GLY A 81 8.88 -7.62 9.97
CA GLY A 81 9.07 -7.05 11.29
C GLY A 81 9.29 -5.53 11.27
N ALA A 82 8.66 -4.83 10.34
CA ALA A 82 8.77 -3.38 10.19
C ALA A 82 7.64 -2.64 10.91
N ASP A 83 7.87 -1.38 11.22
CA ASP A 83 6.81 -0.46 11.58
C ASP A 83 5.93 -0.14 10.36
N TYR A 84 4.67 0.20 10.58
CA TYR A 84 3.73 0.53 9.51
C TYR A 84 2.95 1.78 9.81
N ILE A 85 2.84 2.65 8.83
CA ILE A 85 1.94 3.82 8.87
C ILE A 85 1.16 3.91 7.57
N GLN A 86 -0.03 4.47 7.63
CA GLN A 86 -0.89 4.60 6.46
C GLN A 86 -1.30 6.04 6.22
N THR A 87 -1.37 6.41 4.94
CA THR A 87 -1.99 7.68 4.56
C THR A 87 -3.48 7.68 4.87
N THR A 88 -4.06 8.83 5.02
CA THR A 88 -5.49 8.99 5.32
C THR A 88 -6.12 10.05 4.44
N ARG A 89 -7.41 9.91 4.23
CA ARG A 89 -8.28 10.94 3.64
C ARG A 89 -9.20 11.57 4.67
N GLU A 90 -9.17 11.04 5.89
CA GLU A 90 -9.97 11.55 7.00
C GLU A 90 -9.47 12.91 7.47
N VAL A 91 -10.40 13.73 7.97
CA VAL A 91 -10.10 14.95 8.67
C VAL A 91 -10.11 14.66 10.16
N ILE A 92 -8.93 14.58 10.77
CA ILE A 92 -8.75 14.32 12.20
C ILE A 92 -8.51 15.68 12.88
N PRO A 93 -9.39 16.10 13.81
CA PRO A 93 -9.20 17.38 14.49
C PRO A 93 -7.95 17.41 15.35
N GLY A 94 -7.26 18.57 15.35
CA GLY A 94 -6.14 18.83 16.26
C GLY A 94 -4.81 18.17 15.88
N VAL A 95 -4.68 17.65 14.66
CA VAL A 95 -3.42 17.08 14.17
C VAL A 95 -2.82 17.92 13.04
N ASN A 96 -1.51 17.87 12.92
CA ASN A 96 -0.79 18.43 11.78
C ASN A 96 -0.67 17.37 10.67
N TYR A 97 -0.77 17.79 9.42
CA TYR A 97 -0.66 16.90 8.27
C TYR A 97 0.56 17.22 7.41
N LEU A 98 1.15 16.17 6.88
CA LEU A 98 2.02 16.20 5.71
C LEU A 98 1.16 15.85 4.49
N PHE A 99 1.05 16.78 3.54
CA PHE A 99 0.26 16.64 2.31
C PHE A 99 1.14 16.24 1.15
N PHE A 100 0.60 15.40 0.26
CA PHE A 100 1.22 15.11 -1.02
C PHE A 100 0.14 14.73 -2.05
N SER A 101 0.49 14.81 -3.32
CA SER A 101 -0.40 14.51 -4.43
C SER A 101 0.07 13.28 -5.20
N GLU A 102 -0.88 12.51 -5.70
CA GLU A 102 -0.65 11.46 -6.67
C GLU A 102 -0.98 11.95 -8.07
N GLU A 103 -0.10 11.71 -9.04
CA GLU A 103 -0.34 12.10 -10.44
C GLU A 103 -1.44 11.27 -11.11
N HIS A 104 -1.70 10.06 -10.62
CA HIS A 104 -2.61 9.10 -11.25
C HIS A 104 -4.02 9.06 -10.68
N SER A 105 -4.24 9.70 -9.57
CA SER A 105 -5.53 9.76 -8.90
C SER A 105 -6.11 11.16 -9.03
N HIS A 106 -7.28 11.29 -9.64
CA HIS A 106 -8.09 12.51 -9.53
C HIS A 106 -8.76 12.63 -8.17
N ALA A 107 -8.43 11.72 -7.28
CA ALA A 107 -8.91 11.71 -5.94
C ALA A 107 -8.09 12.66 -5.08
N THR A 108 -8.79 13.24 -4.17
CA THR A 108 -8.38 13.99 -3.01
C THR A 108 -6.92 13.75 -2.59
N GLU A 109 -6.30 14.85 -2.25
CA GLU A 109 -5.03 14.99 -1.56
C GLU A 109 -4.80 13.85 -0.56
N GLN A 110 -3.68 13.18 -0.68
CA GLN A 110 -3.22 12.19 0.30
C GLN A 110 -2.50 12.91 1.42
N LYS A 111 -2.65 12.42 2.64
CA LYS A 111 -2.02 13.03 3.80
C LYS A 111 -1.58 11.99 4.84
N LEU A 112 -0.53 12.33 5.56
CA LEU A 112 -0.04 11.62 6.73
C LEU A 112 -0.18 12.52 7.96
N VAL A 113 -0.44 11.94 9.12
CA VAL A 113 -0.34 12.67 10.37
C VAL A 113 1.15 12.97 10.62
N LYS A 114 1.52 14.24 10.56
CA LYS A 114 2.92 14.67 10.57
C LYS A 114 3.66 14.23 11.83
N ASP A 115 3.05 14.37 12.99
CA ASP A 115 3.69 14.01 14.26
C ASP A 115 3.98 12.51 14.36
N ASP A 116 3.12 11.67 13.77
CA ASP A 116 3.30 10.23 13.74
C ASP A 116 4.41 9.81 12.77
N ILE A 117 4.45 10.40 11.58
CA ILE A 117 5.51 10.11 10.61
C ILE A 117 6.87 10.62 11.09
N ASP A 118 6.95 11.78 11.69
CA ASP A 118 8.19 12.33 12.24
C ASP A 118 8.75 11.43 13.35
N ARG A 119 7.89 10.91 14.21
CA ARG A 119 8.28 9.95 15.27
C ARG A 119 8.77 8.64 14.69
N ALA A 120 8.03 8.07 13.74
CA ALA A 120 8.40 6.81 13.12
C ALA A 120 9.71 6.90 12.33
N VAL A 121 9.93 7.99 11.60
CA VAL A 121 11.17 8.23 10.83
C VAL A 121 12.38 8.38 11.75
N ALA A 122 12.23 9.01 12.91
CA ALA A 122 13.32 9.17 13.87
C ALA A 122 13.85 7.84 14.43
N GLU A 123 13.04 6.79 14.39
CA GLU A 123 13.35 5.46 14.93
C GLU A 123 13.70 4.42 13.85
N THR A 124 13.71 4.79 12.58
CA THR A 124 13.94 3.88 11.45
C THR A 124 15.12 4.29 10.60
N ASP A 125 15.72 3.30 9.92
CA ASP A 125 16.86 3.52 9.03
C ASP A 125 16.42 3.81 7.59
N ARG A 126 15.21 3.28 7.20
CA ARG A 126 14.70 3.38 5.84
C ARG A 126 13.16 3.39 5.79
N ILE A 127 12.64 4.15 4.83
CA ILE A 127 11.22 4.17 4.45
C ILE A 127 11.08 3.49 3.08
#